data_0cdc5622825dcc563f0b803b8ef512b6
#
_entry.id   0cdc5622825dcc563f0b803b8ef512b6
#
_cell.length_a   1.000
_cell.length_b   1.000
_cell.length_c   1.000
_cell.angle_alpha   90.00
_cell.angle_beta   90.00
_cell.angle_gamma   90.00
#
_symmetry.space_group_name_H-M   'P 1'
#
loop_
_entity.id
_entity.type
_entity.pdbx_description
1 polymer ?
#
loop_
_entity_poly.entity_id
_entity_poly.type
_entity_poly.pdbx_seq_one_letter_code
_entity_poly.pdbx_strand_id
1 'polypeptide(L)'
;DTADFEWMMWFSTFREHILFALSGHVLFAKICSMLAPQYRSLVCMVYGLLAVWTSMGWTYVSLMLSHCILLYSISLVKIRWLCFVAGFCTLATFKCEPFVSWQAGFVEGDFELRHILFYRGCGFTIMRCMSFALENCERKDGNYNILELLKYNFYLPFFYFGPIMTFDKFYEQVNKSDLTRKERELWNISLQGLIHLGVIIVVDVLFHFMYILTIPSDIKLLKHLSDWALVGLAYVNLVYDWVKAAVMFGVINTVSRLDHLDPPKPPKCITMLYVFSETHFDRGINEWLCKYVYNYLGGKHENVVEELVATLCTFGVTILWLGPCEVVLFWAFFNCFGLNFELWTIKVFSMEPFASFETTMSEAMSRRIRAIFNTFNFWCIVLYNLMALNSLDFVKLVAKRLLLKGFPITTIIVMFVTYCLIQVIKEQERRQALVDDPDPLPPAPPLNAATTTSPPTAAPQAVADPSKEKAE
;
A
#
# COMPACT_ATOMS: atom_id res chain seq x y z
N ASP A 1 -16.41 19.29 10.40
CA ASP A 1 -15.00 19.57 10.09
C ASP A 1 -14.76 19.44 8.59
N THR A 2 -14.28 20.48 7.94
CA THR A 2 -14.04 20.51 6.48
C THR A 2 -12.56 20.70 6.13
N ALA A 3 -11.67 20.51 7.11
CA ALA A 3 -10.25 20.75 6.92
C ALA A 3 -9.57 19.73 5.99
N ASP A 4 -10.09 18.50 5.90
CA ASP A 4 -9.63 17.54 4.90
C ASP A 4 -10.40 17.71 3.59
N PHE A 5 -9.81 18.51 2.71
CA PHE A 5 -10.37 18.77 1.38
C PHE A 5 -10.55 17.49 0.55
N GLU A 6 -9.61 16.56 0.64
CA GLU A 6 -9.70 15.29 -0.10
C GLU A 6 -10.90 14.44 0.34
N TRP A 7 -11.12 14.32 1.67
CA TRP A 7 -12.28 13.61 2.20
C TRP A 7 -13.59 14.27 1.78
N MET A 8 -13.67 15.60 1.92
CA MET A 8 -14.87 16.35 1.57
C MET A 8 -15.23 16.20 0.09
N MET A 9 -14.24 16.31 -0.79
CA MET A 9 -14.44 16.16 -2.23
C MET A 9 -14.77 14.71 -2.61
N TRP A 10 -14.08 13.73 -2.01
CA TRP A 10 -14.39 12.32 -2.23
C TRP A 10 -15.81 11.98 -1.77
N PHE A 11 -16.20 12.41 -0.58
CA PHE A 11 -17.52 12.13 -0.01
C PHE A 11 -18.65 12.78 -0.83
N SER A 12 -18.51 14.05 -1.22
CA SER A 12 -19.47 14.74 -2.08
C SER A 12 -19.62 14.03 -3.42
N THR A 13 -18.50 13.73 -4.10
CA THR A 13 -18.50 13.03 -5.37
C THR A 13 -18.97 11.59 -5.24
N PHE A 14 -18.62 10.91 -4.12
CA PHE A 14 -19.08 9.56 -3.84
C PHE A 14 -20.60 9.48 -3.80
N ARG A 15 -21.23 10.38 -3.07
CA ARG A 15 -22.68 10.44 -2.95
C ARG A 15 -23.37 10.69 -4.29
N GLU A 16 -22.83 11.58 -5.11
CA GLU A 16 -23.49 12.05 -6.35
C GLU A 16 -23.16 11.18 -7.57
N HIS A 17 -21.91 10.70 -7.69
CA HIS A 17 -21.42 10.09 -8.91
C HIS A 17 -20.72 8.74 -8.73
N ILE A 18 -19.81 8.62 -7.75
CA ILE A 18 -18.96 7.43 -7.63
C ILE A 18 -19.80 6.20 -7.30
N LEU A 19 -20.72 6.28 -6.35
CA LEU A 19 -21.58 5.17 -5.95
C LEU A 19 -22.41 4.67 -7.15
N PHE A 20 -22.96 5.59 -7.94
CA PHE A 20 -23.72 5.26 -9.15
C PHE A 20 -22.84 4.60 -10.22
N ALA A 21 -21.67 5.18 -10.50
CA ALA A 21 -20.72 4.65 -11.47
C ALA A 21 -20.19 3.25 -11.10
N LEU A 22 -19.85 3.04 -9.82
CA LEU A 22 -19.39 1.74 -9.32
C LEU A 22 -20.50 0.69 -9.30
N SER A 23 -21.73 1.08 -8.95
CA SER A 23 -22.90 0.18 -9.00
C SER A 23 -23.20 -0.23 -10.43
N GLY A 24 -23.15 0.69 -11.38
CA GLY A 24 -23.27 0.42 -12.81
C GLY A 24 -22.19 -0.53 -13.31
N HIS A 25 -20.93 -0.33 -12.89
CA HIS A 25 -19.84 -1.24 -13.24
C HIS A 25 -20.14 -2.69 -12.80
N VAL A 26 -20.55 -2.89 -11.54
CA VAL A 26 -20.89 -4.23 -11.01
C VAL A 26 -22.05 -4.83 -11.79
N LEU A 27 -23.08 -4.03 -12.08
CA LEU A 27 -24.27 -4.50 -12.83
C LEU A 27 -23.88 -4.96 -14.24
N PHE A 28 -23.16 -4.15 -15.01
CA PHE A 28 -22.71 -4.50 -16.34
C PHE A 28 -21.75 -5.69 -16.36
N ALA A 29 -20.80 -5.73 -15.42
CA ALA A 29 -19.91 -6.87 -15.27
C ALA A 29 -20.68 -8.17 -14.98
N LYS A 30 -21.71 -8.11 -14.12
CA LYS A 30 -22.56 -9.26 -13.77
C LYS A 30 -23.40 -9.73 -14.97
N ILE A 31 -24.06 -8.81 -15.65
CA ILE A 31 -24.85 -9.12 -16.85
C ILE A 31 -23.95 -9.77 -17.91
N CYS A 32 -22.77 -9.20 -18.16
CA CYS A 32 -21.84 -9.74 -19.13
C CYS A 32 -21.29 -11.12 -18.71
N SER A 33 -21.04 -11.34 -17.42
CA SER A 33 -20.61 -12.65 -16.90
C SER A 33 -21.65 -13.74 -17.13
N MET A 34 -22.93 -13.38 -17.13
CA MET A 34 -24.04 -14.34 -17.38
C MET A 34 -24.29 -14.58 -18.87
N LEU A 35 -24.22 -13.54 -19.71
CA LEU A 35 -24.60 -13.61 -21.12
C LEU A 35 -23.39 -13.93 -22.04
N ALA A 36 -22.22 -13.36 -21.76
CA ALA A 36 -21.05 -13.46 -22.62
C ALA A 36 -19.74 -13.27 -21.82
N PRO A 37 -19.35 -14.25 -20.98
CA PRO A 37 -18.22 -14.12 -20.06
C PRO A 37 -16.89 -13.77 -20.75
N GLN A 38 -16.71 -14.19 -21.99
CA GLN A 38 -15.53 -13.90 -22.80
C GLN A 38 -15.33 -12.41 -23.10
N TYR A 39 -16.39 -11.61 -23.09
CA TYR A 39 -16.34 -10.17 -23.36
C TYR A 39 -16.36 -9.32 -22.08
N ARG A 40 -16.43 -9.92 -20.88
CA ARG A 40 -16.53 -9.21 -19.60
C ARG A 40 -15.44 -8.15 -19.43
N SER A 41 -14.17 -8.52 -19.63
CA SER A 41 -13.04 -7.60 -19.48
C SER A 41 -13.10 -6.43 -20.47
N LEU A 42 -13.57 -6.68 -21.69
CA LEU A 42 -13.74 -5.65 -22.72
C LEU A 42 -14.91 -4.70 -22.35
N VAL A 43 -16.02 -5.23 -21.89
CA VAL A 43 -17.18 -4.43 -21.45
C VAL A 43 -16.81 -3.55 -20.25
N CYS A 44 -16.11 -4.09 -19.26
CA CYS A 44 -15.61 -3.31 -18.12
C CYS A 44 -14.64 -2.20 -18.56
N MET A 45 -13.76 -2.46 -19.51
CA MET A 45 -12.87 -1.45 -20.09
C MET A 45 -13.65 -0.33 -20.79
N VAL A 46 -14.61 -0.69 -21.65
CA VAL A 46 -15.43 0.30 -22.39
C VAL A 46 -16.26 1.13 -21.40
N TYR A 47 -16.85 0.49 -20.41
CA TYR A 47 -17.58 1.18 -19.34
C TYR A 47 -16.69 2.17 -18.59
N GLY A 48 -15.47 1.74 -18.18
CA GLY A 48 -14.50 2.60 -17.52
C GLY A 48 -14.05 3.77 -18.39
N LEU A 49 -13.80 3.53 -19.68
CA LEU A 49 -13.46 4.58 -20.64
C LEU A 49 -14.56 5.63 -20.75
N LEU A 50 -15.83 5.19 -20.87
CA LEU A 50 -16.98 6.08 -20.91
C LEU A 50 -17.17 6.86 -19.62
N ALA A 51 -16.98 6.22 -18.47
CA ALA A 51 -17.06 6.88 -17.17
C ALA A 51 -15.98 7.96 -17.00
N VAL A 52 -14.75 7.68 -17.43
CA VAL A 52 -13.64 8.67 -17.41
C VAL A 52 -13.93 9.80 -18.42
N TRP A 53 -14.43 9.48 -19.59
CA TRP A 53 -14.81 10.50 -20.58
C TRP A 53 -15.90 11.43 -20.04
N THR A 54 -16.96 10.89 -19.47
CA THR A 54 -18.08 11.70 -18.94
C THR A 54 -17.67 12.54 -17.73
N SER A 55 -16.71 12.09 -16.93
CA SER A 55 -16.25 12.81 -15.74
C SER A 55 -15.17 13.86 -16.01
N MET A 56 -14.24 13.58 -16.94
CA MET A 56 -13.03 14.40 -17.15
C MET A 56 -12.92 14.98 -18.55
N GLY A 57 -13.79 14.60 -19.47
CA GLY A 57 -13.77 15.03 -20.87
C GLY A 57 -12.88 14.16 -21.78
N TRP A 58 -13.10 14.34 -23.09
CA TRP A 58 -12.37 13.58 -24.13
C TRP A 58 -10.90 13.91 -24.19
N THR A 59 -10.53 15.18 -24.00
CA THR A 59 -9.16 15.65 -24.00
C THR A 59 -8.31 14.95 -22.94
N TYR A 60 -8.83 14.78 -21.74
CA TYR A 60 -8.19 14.02 -20.67
C TYR A 60 -8.01 12.53 -21.04
N VAL A 61 -9.05 11.91 -21.61
CA VAL A 61 -8.95 10.52 -22.11
C VAL A 61 -7.85 10.39 -23.16
N SER A 62 -7.75 11.37 -24.08
CA SER A 62 -6.71 11.39 -25.10
C SER A 62 -5.29 11.49 -24.50
N LEU A 63 -5.13 12.27 -23.43
CA LEU A 63 -3.88 12.35 -22.68
C LEU A 63 -3.54 10.98 -22.05
N MET A 64 -4.50 10.33 -21.41
CA MET A 64 -4.28 8.99 -20.81
C MET A 64 -3.94 7.94 -21.85
N LEU A 65 -4.61 7.95 -23.01
CA LEU A 65 -4.30 7.05 -24.13
C LEU A 65 -2.91 7.31 -24.69
N SER A 66 -2.48 8.58 -24.77
CA SER A 66 -1.13 8.92 -25.24
C SER A 66 -0.04 8.36 -24.32
N HIS A 67 -0.24 8.42 -23.00
CA HIS A 67 0.68 7.79 -22.04
C HIS A 67 0.69 6.26 -22.16
N CYS A 68 -0.46 5.63 -22.37
CA CYS A 68 -0.55 4.19 -22.62
C CYS A 68 0.22 3.80 -23.88
N ILE A 69 0.03 4.52 -24.99
CA ILE A 69 0.70 4.25 -26.27
C ILE A 69 2.20 4.47 -26.15
N LEU A 70 2.63 5.55 -25.47
CA LEU A 70 4.05 5.85 -25.25
C LEU A 70 4.75 4.71 -24.51
N LEU A 71 4.24 4.35 -23.34
CA LEU A 71 4.87 3.31 -22.50
C LEU A 71 4.73 1.92 -23.11
N TYR A 72 3.63 1.64 -23.82
CA TYR A 72 3.51 0.42 -24.62
C TYR A 72 4.60 0.33 -25.69
N SER A 73 4.80 1.39 -26.49
CA SER A 73 5.80 1.42 -27.55
C SER A 73 7.21 1.21 -27.01
N ILE A 74 7.53 1.82 -25.86
CA ILE A 74 8.82 1.64 -25.18
C ILE A 74 8.98 0.20 -24.68
N SER A 75 7.91 -0.42 -24.18
CA SER A 75 7.96 -1.81 -23.70
C SER A 75 8.27 -2.84 -24.77
N LEU A 76 7.98 -2.53 -26.05
CA LEU A 76 8.30 -3.40 -27.19
C LEU A 76 9.81 -3.54 -27.43
N VAL A 77 10.60 -2.57 -26.98
CA VAL A 77 12.07 -2.62 -27.05
C VAL A 77 12.66 -3.67 -26.11
N LYS A 78 11.89 -4.17 -25.12
CA LYS A 78 12.30 -5.19 -24.14
C LYS A 78 13.52 -4.80 -23.29
N ILE A 79 13.76 -3.52 -23.09
CA ILE A 79 14.84 -2.99 -22.23
C ILE A 79 14.24 -2.48 -20.94
N ARG A 80 14.41 -3.22 -19.86
CA ARG A 80 13.79 -2.95 -18.54
C ARG A 80 14.13 -1.56 -18.01
N TRP A 81 15.42 -1.18 -17.97
CA TRP A 81 15.82 0.13 -17.45
C TRP A 81 15.24 1.30 -18.27
N LEU A 82 15.03 1.12 -19.57
CA LEU A 82 14.42 2.13 -20.45
C LEU A 82 12.94 2.35 -20.06
N CYS A 83 12.22 1.28 -19.71
CA CYS A 83 10.85 1.36 -19.22
C CYS A 83 10.77 2.11 -17.86
N PHE A 84 11.73 1.88 -16.98
CA PHE A 84 11.83 2.63 -15.72
C PHE A 84 12.09 4.12 -15.96
N VAL A 85 13.11 4.45 -16.72
CA VAL A 85 13.46 5.85 -17.02
C VAL A 85 12.28 6.57 -17.69
N ALA A 86 11.68 5.96 -18.70
CA ALA A 86 10.53 6.54 -19.39
C ALA A 86 9.33 6.76 -18.45
N GLY A 87 9.00 5.75 -17.62
CA GLY A 87 7.92 5.85 -16.67
C GLY A 87 8.15 6.94 -15.61
N PHE A 88 9.36 7.01 -15.04
CA PHE A 88 9.70 8.05 -14.07
C PHE A 88 9.79 9.44 -14.68
N CYS A 89 10.33 9.58 -15.89
CA CYS A 89 10.29 10.84 -16.61
C CYS A 89 8.85 11.30 -16.87
N THR A 90 7.98 10.38 -17.31
CA THR A 90 6.56 10.68 -17.51
C THR A 90 5.88 11.09 -16.19
N LEU A 91 6.16 10.38 -15.09
CA LEU A 91 5.64 10.72 -13.76
C LEU A 91 6.16 12.10 -13.30
N ALA A 92 7.42 12.41 -13.53
CA ALA A 92 8.03 13.69 -13.18
C ALA A 92 7.39 14.87 -13.93
N THR A 93 6.87 14.68 -15.14
CA THR A 93 6.17 15.76 -15.86
C THR A 93 4.94 16.29 -15.13
N PHE A 94 4.31 15.49 -14.25
CA PHE A 94 3.20 15.91 -13.40
C PHE A 94 3.63 16.64 -12.13
N LYS A 95 4.94 16.82 -11.93
CA LYS A 95 5.51 17.48 -10.74
C LYS A 95 6.36 18.71 -11.09
N CYS A 96 6.66 18.91 -12.38
CA CYS A 96 7.53 19.97 -12.85
C CYS A 96 6.75 20.99 -13.70
N GLU A 97 6.76 22.24 -13.29
CA GLU A 97 6.36 23.35 -14.17
C GLU A 97 7.39 23.50 -15.32
N PRO A 98 7.00 23.79 -16.56
CA PRO A 98 5.67 24.14 -17.10
C PRO A 98 4.81 22.95 -17.55
N PHE A 99 5.29 21.71 -17.39
CA PHE A 99 4.56 20.53 -17.90
C PHE A 99 3.23 20.32 -17.18
N VAL A 100 3.17 20.64 -15.88
CA VAL A 100 1.94 20.53 -15.08
C VAL A 100 0.85 21.42 -15.66
N SER A 101 1.14 22.69 -15.88
CA SER A 101 0.19 23.66 -16.42
C SER A 101 -0.27 23.31 -17.84
N TRP A 102 0.65 22.80 -18.68
CA TRP A 102 0.30 22.32 -20.02
C TRP A 102 -0.63 21.11 -19.97
N GLN A 103 -0.34 20.12 -19.13
CA GLN A 103 -1.16 18.92 -19.00
C GLN A 103 -2.52 19.21 -18.30
N ALA A 104 -2.55 20.13 -17.35
CA ALA A 104 -3.78 20.59 -16.70
C ALA A 104 -4.76 21.21 -17.71
N GLY A 105 -4.26 21.81 -18.81
CA GLY A 105 -5.08 22.35 -19.89
C GLY A 105 -5.87 21.30 -20.68
N PHE A 106 -5.60 19.99 -20.48
CA PHE A 106 -6.40 18.91 -21.06
C PHE A 106 -7.67 18.60 -20.25
N VAL A 107 -7.90 19.27 -19.13
CA VAL A 107 -9.11 19.10 -18.31
C VAL A 107 -10.05 20.28 -18.58
N GLU A 108 -11.27 19.97 -19.01
CA GLU A 108 -12.31 20.94 -19.31
C GLU A 108 -13.12 21.30 -18.06
N GLY A 109 -13.42 22.59 -17.85
CA GLY A 109 -14.34 23.11 -16.82
C GLY A 109 -13.69 23.48 -15.48
N ASP A 110 -14.52 23.82 -14.48
CA ASP A 110 -14.07 24.25 -13.14
C ASP A 110 -13.30 23.15 -12.42
N PHE A 111 -12.08 23.48 -11.98
CA PHE A 111 -11.02 22.51 -11.79
C PHE A 111 -10.91 21.92 -10.37
N GLU A 112 -11.63 22.40 -9.35
CA GLU A 112 -11.36 22.02 -7.96
C GLU A 112 -11.42 20.52 -7.68
N LEU A 113 -12.55 19.87 -8.01
CA LEU A 113 -12.67 18.40 -7.88
C LEU A 113 -11.83 17.67 -8.93
N ARG A 114 -11.88 18.16 -10.18
CA ARG A 114 -11.17 17.54 -11.29
C ARG A 114 -9.65 17.56 -11.10
N HIS A 115 -9.13 18.52 -10.34
CA HIS A 115 -7.71 18.59 -9.99
C HIS A 115 -7.22 17.36 -9.24
N ILE A 116 -7.93 16.92 -8.21
CA ILE A 116 -7.58 15.70 -7.48
C ILE A 116 -7.69 14.48 -8.40
N LEU A 117 -8.79 14.37 -9.14
CA LEU A 117 -9.02 13.27 -10.08
C LEU A 117 -7.96 13.24 -11.19
N PHE A 118 -7.54 14.41 -11.67
CA PHE A 118 -6.48 14.53 -12.66
C PHE A 118 -5.16 13.93 -12.17
N TYR A 119 -4.64 14.41 -11.03
CA TYR A 119 -3.34 13.92 -10.53
C TYR A 119 -3.39 12.45 -10.12
N ARG A 120 -4.46 12.01 -9.48
CA ARG A 120 -4.61 10.61 -9.10
C ARG A 120 -4.73 9.72 -10.33
N GLY A 121 -5.61 10.04 -11.27
CA GLY A 121 -5.78 9.27 -12.50
C GLY A 121 -4.49 9.19 -13.31
N CYS A 122 -3.74 10.29 -13.46
CA CYS A 122 -2.45 10.31 -14.14
C CYS A 122 -1.41 9.45 -13.40
N GLY A 123 -1.25 9.64 -12.09
CA GLY A 123 -0.30 8.89 -11.30
C GLY A 123 -0.56 7.38 -11.35
N PHE A 124 -1.78 6.96 -11.11
CA PHE A 124 -2.15 5.54 -11.17
C PHE A 124 -2.01 4.96 -12.59
N THR A 125 -2.36 5.73 -13.63
CA THR A 125 -2.20 5.29 -15.02
C THR A 125 -0.74 5.02 -15.35
N ILE A 126 0.18 5.93 -14.99
CA ILE A 126 1.61 5.75 -15.27
C ILE A 126 2.16 4.56 -14.49
N MET A 127 1.84 4.41 -13.21
CA MET A 127 2.29 3.28 -12.40
C MET A 127 1.80 1.93 -12.97
N ARG A 128 0.55 1.89 -13.47
CA ARG A 128 0.03 0.70 -14.16
C ARG A 128 0.70 0.45 -15.50
N CYS A 129 0.93 1.49 -16.29
CA CYS A 129 1.68 1.35 -17.54
C CYS A 129 3.11 0.86 -17.31
N MET A 130 3.77 1.33 -16.25
CA MET A 130 5.10 0.82 -15.85
C MET A 130 5.02 -0.65 -15.44
N SER A 131 4.04 -1.05 -14.61
CA SER A 131 3.83 -2.45 -14.24
C SER A 131 3.68 -3.33 -15.50
N PHE A 132 2.82 -2.92 -16.44
CA PHE A 132 2.65 -3.62 -17.72
C PHE A 132 3.95 -3.70 -18.50
N ALA A 133 4.67 -2.58 -18.65
CA ALA A 133 5.89 -2.51 -19.45
C ALA A 133 6.99 -3.43 -18.90
N LEU A 134 7.13 -3.49 -17.57
CA LEU A 134 8.11 -4.34 -16.91
C LEU A 134 7.77 -5.82 -17.05
N GLU A 135 6.50 -6.21 -16.87
CA GLU A 135 6.04 -7.59 -17.12
C GLU A 135 6.19 -7.98 -18.60
N ASN A 136 5.92 -7.04 -19.53
CA ASN A 136 6.12 -7.29 -20.94
C ASN A 136 7.62 -7.52 -21.30
N CYS A 137 8.53 -6.83 -20.59
CA CYS A 137 9.98 -7.05 -20.75
C CYS A 137 10.41 -8.44 -20.27
N GLU A 138 9.82 -8.96 -19.19
CA GLU A 138 10.16 -10.27 -18.62
C GLU A 138 9.57 -11.44 -19.41
N ARG A 139 8.53 -11.20 -20.17
CA ARG A 139 7.88 -12.23 -20.98
C ARG A 139 8.77 -12.71 -22.12
N LYS A 140 9.09 -14.00 -22.14
CA LYS A 140 9.94 -14.65 -23.15
C LYS A 140 9.19 -14.93 -24.45
N ASP A 141 7.91 -15.28 -24.36
CA ASP A 141 7.08 -15.72 -25.49
C ASP A 141 6.22 -14.56 -26.02
N GLY A 142 6.82 -13.71 -26.84
CA GLY A 142 6.11 -12.61 -27.52
C GLY A 142 5.84 -11.40 -26.62
N ASN A 143 4.84 -10.62 -26.98
CA ASN A 143 4.41 -9.40 -26.28
C ASN A 143 2.96 -9.52 -25.85
N TYR A 144 2.60 -8.83 -24.76
CA TYR A 144 1.21 -8.59 -24.44
C TYR A 144 0.61 -7.59 -25.46
N ASN A 145 -0.68 -7.76 -25.76
CA ASN A 145 -1.38 -6.84 -26.66
C ASN A 145 -1.69 -5.50 -25.95
N ILE A 146 -1.68 -4.40 -26.71
CA ILE A 146 -2.10 -3.08 -26.21
C ILE A 146 -3.51 -3.10 -25.60
N LEU A 147 -4.39 -3.96 -26.10
CA LEU A 147 -5.75 -4.12 -25.56
C LEU A 147 -5.70 -4.57 -24.10
N GLU A 148 -4.76 -5.42 -23.70
CA GLU A 148 -4.61 -5.86 -22.31
C GLU A 148 -4.15 -4.70 -21.41
N LEU A 149 -3.29 -3.82 -21.92
CA LEU A 149 -2.92 -2.59 -21.23
C LEU A 149 -4.13 -1.67 -21.04
N LEU A 150 -4.97 -1.52 -22.05
CA LEU A 150 -6.16 -0.67 -21.97
C LEU A 150 -7.21 -1.25 -20.99
N LYS A 151 -7.43 -2.57 -21.02
CA LYS A 151 -8.29 -3.26 -20.03
C LYS A 151 -7.81 -3.01 -18.61
N TYR A 152 -6.51 -3.05 -18.37
CA TYR A 152 -5.90 -2.81 -17.07
C TYR A 152 -6.03 -1.36 -16.63
N ASN A 153 -5.78 -0.41 -17.52
CA ASN A 153 -5.83 1.02 -17.18
C ASN A 153 -7.24 1.55 -17.02
N PHE A 154 -8.18 1.12 -17.85
CA PHE A 154 -9.57 1.61 -17.84
C PHE A 154 -10.52 0.71 -17.03
N TYR A 155 -10.00 -0.12 -16.14
CA TYR A 155 -10.81 -0.80 -15.13
C TYR A 155 -11.25 0.22 -14.08
N LEU A 156 -12.50 0.67 -14.15
CA LEU A 156 -13.01 1.83 -13.41
C LEU A 156 -12.74 1.79 -11.90
N PRO A 157 -12.95 0.67 -11.17
CA PRO A 157 -12.72 0.65 -9.73
C PRO A 157 -11.31 1.07 -9.32
N PHE A 158 -10.29 0.75 -10.12
CA PHE A 158 -8.89 1.10 -9.83
C PHE A 158 -8.43 2.42 -10.44
N PHE A 159 -9.28 3.12 -11.21
CA PHE A 159 -8.80 4.24 -12.01
C PHE A 159 -8.38 5.44 -11.15
N TYR A 160 -9.22 5.90 -10.24
CA TYR A 160 -8.98 7.12 -9.45
C TYR A 160 -8.53 6.87 -8.00
N PHE A 161 -9.12 5.90 -7.33
CA PHE A 161 -9.02 5.72 -5.87
C PHE A 161 -8.66 4.30 -5.45
N GLY A 162 -8.55 3.39 -6.41
CA GLY A 162 -8.31 2.00 -6.11
C GLY A 162 -6.85 1.72 -5.79
N PRO A 163 -6.60 0.63 -5.06
CA PRO A 163 -5.24 0.18 -4.84
C PRO A 163 -4.57 -0.18 -6.16
N ILE A 164 -3.27 0.00 -6.25
CA ILE A 164 -2.50 -0.52 -7.38
C ILE A 164 -2.41 -2.03 -7.23
N MET A 165 -2.89 -2.74 -8.24
CA MET A 165 -2.69 -4.17 -8.42
C MET A 165 -1.63 -4.36 -9.51
N THR A 166 -0.68 -5.28 -9.36
CA THR A 166 0.33 -5.53 -10.41
C THR A 166 -0.30 -6.15 -11.65
N PHE A 167 0.28 -5.89 -12.82
CA PHE A 167 -0.32 -6.29 -14.10
C PHE A 167 -0.48 -7.82 -14.22
N ASP A 168 0.51 -8.59 -13.78
CA ASP A 168 0.46 -10.06 -13.80
C ASP A 168 -0.75 -10.60 -13.02
N LYS A 169 -0.96 -10.12 -11.80
CA LYS A 169 -2.11 -10.51 -10.97
C LYS A 169 -3.44 -10.08 -11.57
N PHE A 170 -3.50 -8.87 -12.13
CA PHE A 170 -4.70 -8.40 -12.82
C PHE A 170 -5.00 -9.25 -14.05
N TYR A 171 -3.99 -9.50 -14.89
CA TYR A 171 -4.13 -10.27 -16.13
C TYR A 171 -4.58 -11.71 -15.86
N GLU A 172 -3.98 -12.36 -14.86
CA GLU A 172 -4.38 -13.70 -14.45
C GLU A 172 -5.85 -13.76 -14.01
N GLN A 173 -6.28 -12.80 -13.17
CA GLN A 173 -7.61 -12.82 -12.59
C GLN A 173 -8.71 -12.38 -13.56
N VAL A 174 -8.43 -11.38 -14.41
CA VAL A 174 -9.42 -10.87 -15.36
C VAL A 174 -9.73 -11.89 -16.48
N ASN A 175 -8.73 -12.74 -16.80
CA ASN A 175 -8.86 -13.79 -17.81
C ASN A 175 -9.29 -15.15 -17.24
N LYS A 176 -9.60 -15.23 -15.95
CA LYS A 176 -10.08 -16.44 -15.30
C LYS A 176 -11.44 -16.87 -15.90
N SER A 177 -11.53 -18.12 -16.32
CA SER A 177 -12.76 -18.69 -16.90
C SER A 177 -13.81 -19.05 -15.84
N ASP A 178 -13.36 -19.44 -14.66
CA ASP A 178 -14.25 -19.81 -13.54
C ASP A 178 -14.53 -18.56 -12.68
N LEU A 179 -15.77 -18.09 -12.75
CA LEU A 179 -16.30 -16.94 -12.03
C LEU A 179 -17.21 -17.34 -10.87
N THR A 180 -17.08 -18.57 -10.36
CA THR A 180 -17.91 -19.05 -9.26
C THR A 180 -17.34 -18.59 -7.91
N ARG A 181 -18.17 -17.97 -7.08
CA ARG A 181 -17.90 -17.68 -5.67
C ARG A 181 -18.95 -18.35 -4.80
N LYS A 182 -18.53 -18.85 -3.64
CA LYS A 182 -19.43 -19.45 -2.66
C LYS A 182 -20.42 -18.38 -2.13
N GLU A 183 -21.67 -18.74 -1.91
CA GLU A 183 -22.68 -17.81 -1.36
C GLU A 183 -22.25 -17.14 -0.04
N ARG A 184 -21.60 -17.90 0.84
CA ARG A 184 -21.05 -17.36 2.09
C ARG A 184 -20.00 -16.29 1.87
N GLU A 185 -19.19 -16.42 0.82
CA GLU A 185 -18.19 -15.43 0.46
C GLU A 185 -18.84 -14.15 -0.07
N LEU A 186 -19.84 -14.28 -0.96
CA LEU A 186 -20.62 -13.15 -1.47
C LEU A 186 -21.31 -12.39 -0.34
N TRP A 187 -21.89 -13.12 0.62
CA TRP A 187 -22.50 -12.52 1.81
C TRP A 187 -21.45 -11.71 2.61
N ASN A 188 -20.27 -12.28 2.86
CA ASN A 188 -19.21 -11.59 3.59
C ASN A 188 -18.71 -10.34 2.85
N ILE A 189 -18.57 -10.38 1.52
CA ILE A 189 -18.19 -9.23 0.70
C ILE A 189 -19.27 -8.13 0.81
N SER A 190 -20.53 -8.49 0.69
CA SER A 190 -21.65 -7.55 0.77
C SER A 190 -21.75 -6.92 2.17
N LEU A 191 -21.56 -7.71 3.23
CA LEU A 191 -21.55 -7.22 4.60
C LEU A 191 -20.40 -6.24 4.84
N GLN A 192 -19.19 -6.54 4.34
CA GLN A 192 -18.05 -5.62 4.39
C GLN A 192 -18.35 -4.30 3.66
N GLY A 193 -18.99 -4.35 2.49
CA GLY A 193 -19.44 -3.16 1.78
C GLY A 193 -20.41 -2.31 2.59
N LEU A 194 -21.40 -2.93 3.22
CA LEU A 194 -22.34 -2.24 4.11
C LEU A 194 -21.66 -1.61 5.33
N ILE A 195 -20.68 -2.30 5.91
CA ILE A 195 -19.88 -1.76 7.02
C ILE A 195 -19.13 -0.50 6.56
N HIS A 196 -18.47 -0.52 5.39
CA HIS A 196 -17.78 0.67 4.87
C HIS A 196 -18.74 1.83 4.63
N LEU A 197 -19.92 1.59 4.06
CA LEU A 197 -20.96 2.62 3.90
C LEU A 197 -21.43 3.17 5.25
N GLY A 198 -21.63 2.29 6.25
CA GLY A 198 -21.96 2.69 7.61
C GLY A 198 -20.89 3.57 8.25
N VAL A 199 -19.61 3.23 8.07
CA VAL A 199 -18.48 4.02 8.59
C VAL A 199 -18.41 5.39 7.92
N ILE A 200 -18.69 5.51 6.61
CA ILE A 200 -18.76 6.82 5.93
C ILE A 200 -19.80 7.72 6.63
N ILE A 201 -20.98 7.20 6.89
CA ILE A 201 -22.05 7.96 7.56
C ILE A 201 -21.62 8.35 8.99
N VAL A 202 -21.00 7.44 9.73
CA VAL A 202 -20.52 7.72 11.09
C VAL A 202 -19.45 8.82 11.09
N VAL A 203 -18.51 8.79 10.15
CA VAL A 203 -17.48 9.84 10.03
C VAL A 203 -18.11 11.19 9.68
N ASP A 204 -19.07 11.21 8.76
CA ASP A 204 -19.78 12.45 8.40
C ASP A 204 -20.51 13.04 9.61
N VAL A 205 -21.24 12.23 10.36
CA VAL A 205 -21.92 12.66 11.59
C VAL A 205 -20.91 13.16 12.64
N LEU A 206 -19.78 12.45 12.84
CA LEU A 206 -18.75 12.90 13.77
C LEU A 206 -18.16 14.23 13.37
N PHE A 207 -17.90 14.47 12.09
CA PHE A 207 -17.35 15.72 11.57
C PHE A 207 -18.32 16.88 11.69
N HIS A 208 -19.61 16.62 11.78
CA HIS A 208 -20.58 17.66 12.07
C HIS A 208 -20.40 18.26 13.48
N PHE A 209 -20.00 17.46 14.45
CA PHE A 209 -19.86 17.87 15.85
C PHE A 209 -18.42 18.09 16.30
N MET A 210 -17.45 17.40 15.69
CA MET A 210 -16.06 17.33 16.15
C MET A 210 -15.10 17.90 15.10
N TYR A 211 -14.31 18.89 15.50
CA TYR A 211 -13.36 19.60 14.64
C TYR A 211 -11.93 19.08 14.84
N ILE A 212 -11.75 17.78 14.75
CA ILE A 212 -10.50 17.08 15.08
C ILE A 212 -9.33 17.42 14.15
N LEU A 213 -9.61 17.85 12.91
CA LEU A 213 -8.59 18.21 11.93
C LEU A 213 -8.31 19.73 11.92
N THR A 214 -9.30 20.55 12.26
CA THR A 214 -9.17 22.01 12.33
C THR A 214 -8.45 22.47 13.59
N ILE A 215 -8.73 21.83 14.75
CA ILE A 215 -8.14 22.21 16.05
C ILE A 215 -6.60 22.16 16.04
N PRO A 216 -5.92 21.17 15.43
CA PRO A 216 -4.45 21.12 15.38
C PRO A 216 -3.78 22.32 14.70
N SER A 217 -4.50 23.08 13.90
CA SER A 217 -3.97 24.28 13.25
C SER A 217 -4.01 25.53 14.16
N ASP A 218 -4.82 25.54 15.22
CA ASP A 218 -4.88 26.63 16.19
C ASP A 218 -3.98 26.40 17.40
N ILE A 219 -2.73 26.85 17.31
CA ILE A 219 -1.72 26.69 18.37
C ILE A 219 -2.12 27.41 19.66
N LYS A 220 -2.92 28.49 19.61
CA LYS A 220 -3.36 29.19 20.82
C LYS A 220 -4.31 28.31 21.61
N LEU A 221 -5.31 27.74 20.94
CA LEU A 221 -6.25 26.80 21.54
C LEU A 221 -5.52 25.56 22.09
N LEU A 222 -4.58 24.99 21.34
CA LEU A 222 -3.80 23.81 21.74
C LEU A 222 -3.03 24.02 23.05
N LYS A 223 -2.50 25.24 23.29
CA LYS A 223 -1.79 25.55 24.53
C LYS A 223 -2.68 25.52 25.78
N HIS A 224 -3.98 25.75 25.61
CA HIS A 224 -4.96 25.74 26.68
C HIS A 224 -5.59 24.35 26.91
N LEU A 225 -5.45 23.41 26.00
CA LEU A 225 -5.95 22.04 26.18
C LEU A 225 -5.19 21.33 27.30
N SER A 226 -5.90 20.46 28.01
CA SER A 226 -5.27 19.52 28.95
C SER A 226 -4.36 18.54 28.23
N ASP A 227 -3.39 17.96 28.93
CA ASP A 227 -2.47 16.99 28.33
C ASP A 227 -3.23 15.75 27.79
N TRP A 228 -4.31 15.32 28.45
CA TRP A 228 -5.19 14.24 28.00
C TRP A 228 -5.97 14.58 26.73
N ALA A 229 -6.48 15.80 26.65
CA ALA A 229 -7.19 16.26 25.45
C ALA A 229 -6.24 16.37 24.25
N LEU A 230 -5.01 16.83 24.48
CA LEU A 230 -3.99 16.93 23.43
C LEU A 230 -3.58 15.54 22.90
N VAL A 231 -3.37 14.57 23.79
CA VAL A 231 -3.06 13.18 23.44
C VAL A 231 -4.24 12.54 22.70
N GLY A 232 -5.46 12.74 23.20
CA GLY A 232 -6.68 12.26 22.55
C GLY A 232 -6.83 12.82 21.14
N LEU A 233 -6.59 14.11 20.97
CA LEU A 233 -6.63 14.77 19.66
C LEU A 233 -5.59 14.20 18.69
N ALA A 234 -4.35 14.01 19.13
CA ALA A 234 -3.29 13.40 18.33
C ALA A 234 -3.65 11.96 17.92
N TYR A 235 -4.17 11.16 18.86
CA TYR A 235 -4.59 9.80 18.59
C TYR A 235 -5.75 9.74 17.59
N VAL A 236 -6.77 10.57 17.75
CA VAL A 236 -7.94 10.59 16.86
C VAL A 236 -7.56 11.04 15.45
N ASN A 237 -6.57 11.95 15.29
CA ASN A 237 -6.04 12.29 13.97
C ASN A 237 -5.43 11.08 13.25
N LEU A 238 -4.61 10.29 13.95
CA LEU A 238 -4.04 9.06 13.39
C LEU A 238 -5.11 8.01 13.06
N VAL A 239 -6.12 7.86 13.95
CA VAL A 239 -7.27 6.96 13.70
C VAL A 239 -8.05 7.38 12.48
N TYR A 240 -8.29 8.69 12.32
CA TYR A 240 -9.01 9.22 11.19
C TYR A 240 -8.31 8.92 9.86
N ASP A 241 -7.01 9.13 9.78
CA ASP A 241 -6.25 8.86 8.56
C ASP A 241 -6.34 7.38 8.15
N TRP A 242 -6.24 6.49 9.14
CA TRP A 242 -6.47 5.06 8.91
C TRP A 242 -7.91 4.78 8.43
N VAL A 243 -8.94 5.36 9.07
CA VAL A 243 -10.35 5.15 8.69
C VAL A 243 -10.59 5.64 7.27
N LYS A 244 -10.06 6.82 6.92
CA LYS A 244 -10.12 7.38 5.56
C LYS A 244 -9.60 6.39 4.52
N ALA A 245 -8.38 5.88 4.71
CA ALA A 245 -7.78 4.93 3.79
C ALA A 245 -8.53 3.58 3.77
N ALA A 246 -8.92 3.07 4.94
CA ALA A 246 -9.66 1.81 5.05
C ALA A 246 -11.01 1.87 4.33
N VAL A 247 -11.71 2.98 4.41
CA VAL A 247 -13.01 3.18 3.75
C VAL A 247 -12.82 3.34 2.24
N MET A 248 -11.93 4.22 1.81
CA MET A 248 -11.70 4.47 0.38
C MET A 248 -11.26 3.19 -0.34
N PHE A 249 -10.26 2.48 0.18
CA PHE A 249 -9.81 1.21 -0.39
C PHE A 249 -10.83 0.08 -0.17
N GLY A 250 -11.55 0.09 0.94
CA GLY A 250 -12.54 -0.92 1.29
C GLY A 250 -13.75 -0.93 0.35
N VAL A 251 -14.26 0.23 -0.04
CA VAL A 251 -15.34 0.36 -1.04
C VAL A 251 -14.88 -0.22 -2.37
N ILE A 252 -13.71 0.18 -2.86
CA ILE A 252 -13.16 -0.32 -4.13
C ILE A 252 -12.87 -1.82 -4.07
N ASN A 253 -12.34 -2.31 -2.95
CA ASN A 253 -12.12 -3.73 -2.73
C ASN A 253 -13.43 -4.53 -2.80
N THR A 254 -14.49 -4.03 -2.19
CA THR A 254 -15.82 -4.64 -2.26
C THR A 254 -16.33 -4.75 -3.69
N VAL A 255 -16.26 -3.65 -4.44
CA VAL A 255 -16.70 -3.59 -5.85
C VAL A 255 -15.92 -4.57 -6.72
N SER A 256 -14.59 -4.56 -6.59
CA SER A 256 -13.71 -5.45 -7.37
C SER A 256 -13.95 -6.92 -7.05
N ARG A 257 -14.16 -7.25 -5.76
CA ARG A 257 -14.47 -8.63 -5.35
C ARG A 257 -15.84 -9.10 -5.82
N LEU A 258 -16.82 -8.20 -5.92
CA LEU A 258 -18.11 -8.51 -6.56
C LEU A 258 -17.95 -8.78 -8.07
N ASP A 259 -16.96 -8.18 -8.70
CA ASP A 259 -16.56 -8.45 -10.10
C ASP A 259 -15.48 -9.57 -10.22
N HIS A 260 -15.34 -10.43 -9.22
CA HIS A 260 -14.43 -11.59 -9.22
C HIS A 260 -12.92 -11.26 -9.31
N LEU A 261 -12.51 -10.04 -8.99
CA LEU A 261 -11.12 -9.67 -8.79
C LEU A 261 -10.81 -9.62 -7.29
N ASP A 262 -9.62 -10.06 -6.91
CA ASP A 262 -9.12 -9.99 -5.53
C ASP A 262 -7.96 -8.97 -5.46
N PRO A 263 -8.29 -7.69 -5.24
CA PRO A 263 -7.29 -6.62 -5.14
C PRO A 263 -6.48 -6.73 -3.85
N PRO A 264 -5.38 -5.97 -3.71
CA PRO A 264 -4.65 -5.86 -2.45
C PRO A 264 -5.59 -5.55 -1.29
N LYS A 265 -5.36 -6.22 -0.16
CA LYS A 265 -6.23 -6.07 1.02
C LYS A 265 -6.18 -4.64 1.56
N PRO A 266 -7.27 -4.11 2.12
CA PRO A 266 -7.28 -2.78 2.73
C PRO A 266 -6.32 -2.73 3.95
N PRO A 267 -6.01 -1.53 4.48
CA PRO A 267 -5.14 -1.37 5.65
C PRO A 267 -5.55 -2.29 6.81
N LYS A 268 -4.57 -2.83 7.53
CA LYS A 268 -4.83 -3.62 8.73
C LYS A 268 -5.48 -2.75 9.81
N CYS A 269 -6.22 -3.38 10.73
CA CYS A 269 -6.85 -2.68 11.85
C CYS A 269 -5.82 -1.93 12.71
N ILE A 270 -6.16 -0.73 13.14
CA ILE A 270 -5.30 0.17 13.93
C ILE A 270 -4.86 -0.38 15.29
N THR A 271 -5.56 -1.40 15.81
CA THR A 271 -5.12 -2.10 17.03
C THR A 271 -3.77 -2.79 16.88
N MET A 272 -3.30 -2.96 15.66
CA MET A 272 -1.97 -3.45 15.34
C MET A 272 -1.04 -2.25 15.15
N LEU A 273 0.04 -2.15 15.93
CA LEU A 273 1.01 -1.03 15.91
C LEU A 273 1.71 -0.78 14.57
N TYR A 274 1.52 -1.67 13.59
CA TYR A 274 2.11 -1.55 12.24
C TYR A 274 1.32 -0.68 11.27
N VAL A 275 0.19 -0.14 11.67
CA VAL A 275 -0.71 0.61 10.76
C VAL A 275 -0.03 1.82 10.14
N PHE A 276 0.97 2.36 10.81
CA PHE A 276 1.66 3.56 10.38
C PHE A 276 2.88 3.30 9.49
N SER A 277 3.24 2.04 9.24
CA SER A 277 4.23 1.74 8.22
C SER A 277 3.56 1.63 6.86
N GLU A 278 4.19 2.17 5.84
CA GLU A 278 3.70 2.15 4.44
C GLU A 278 3.35 0.74 3.95
N THR A 279 4.08 -0.26 4.42
CA THR A 279 3.86 -1.68 4.13
C THR A 279 2.48 -2.21 4.52
N HIS A 280 1.81 -1.56 5.47
CA HIS A 280 0.53 -1.99 5.99
C HIS A 280 -0.61 -1.03 5.66
N PHE A 281 -0.29 0.21 5.29
CA PHE A 281 -1.26 1.25 4.96
C PHE A 281 -1.73 1.11 3.51
N ASP A 282 -0.85 1.23 2.53
CA ASP A 282 -1.13 0.96 1.12
C ASP A 282 -0.37 -0.27 0.63
N ARG A 283 -1.02 -1.42 0.72
CA ARG A 283 -0.43 -2.69 0.33
C ARG A 283 -0.22 -2.83 -1.17
N GLY A 284 -1.04 -2.14 -1.97
CA GLY A 284 -0.91 -2.17 -3.42
C GLY A 284 0.36 -1.48 -3.89
N ILE A 285 0.59 -0.25 -3.40
CA ILE A 285 1.83 0.49 -3.68
C ILE A 285 3.04 -0.25 -3.11
N ASN A 286 2.94 -0.73 -1.87
CA ASN A 286 4.03 -1.48 -1.26
C ASN A 286 4.40 -2.73 -2.08
N GLU A 287 3.42 -3.50 -2.53
CA GLU A 287 3.66 -4.67 -3.38
C GLU A 287 4.32 -4.29 -4.71
N TRP A 288 3.86 -3.21 -5.33
CA TRP A 288 4.43 -2.67 -6.57
C TRP A 288 5.89 -2.25 -6.36
N LEU A 289 6.18 -1.48 -5.32
CA LEU A 289 7.53 -1.02 -4.96
C LEU A 289 8.46 -2.18 -4.62
N CYS A 290 8.00 -3.13 -3.82
CA CYS A 290 8.78 -4.33 -3.49
C CYS A 290 9.10 -5.14 -4.73
N LYS A 291 8.13 -5.41 -5.59
CA LYS A 291 8.31 -6.25 -6.77
C LYS A 291 9.24 -5.62 -7.80
N TYR A 292 9.02 -4.35 -8.14
CA TYR A 292 9.70 -3.73 -9.28
C TYR A 292 10.93 -2.92 -8.89
N VAL A 293 11.04 -2.42 -7.67
CA VAL A 293 12.15 -1.56 -7.24
C VAL A 293 13.03 -2.26 -6.21
N TYR A 294 12.50 -2.57 -5.05
CA TYR A 294 13.28 -3.06 -3.91
C TYR A 294 13.96 -4.41 -4.20
N ASN A 295 13.17 -5.43 -4.60
CA ASN A 295 13.72 -6.76 -4.88
C ASN A 295 14.63 -6.78 -6.11
N TYR A 296 14.40 -5.88 -7.07
CA TYR A 296 15.25 -5.77 -8.25
C TYR A 296 16.62 -5.15 -7.95
N LEU A 297 16.67 -4.12 -7.10
CA LEU A 297 17.91 -3.43 -6.73
C LEU A 297 18.65 -4.13 -5.59
N GLY A 298 17.95 -4.73 -4.65
CA GLY A 298 18.52 -5.37 -3.47
C GLY A 298 19.15 -6.75 -3.73
N GLY A 299 18.93 -7.32 -4.91
CA GLY A 299 19.49 -8.62 -5.28
C GLY A 299 19.12 -9.72 -4.28
N LYS A 300 20.14 -10.35 -3.65
CA LYS A 300 19.95 -11.37 -2.61
C LYS A 300 19.79 -10.80 -1.20
N HIS A 301 19.85 -9.48 -1.03
CA HIS A 301 19.79 -8.80 0.28
C HIS A 301 20.83 -9.30 1.31
N GLU A 302 22.01 -9.71 0.84
CA GLU A 302 23.08 -10.20 1.69
C GLU A 302 23.87 -9.05 2.32
N ASN A 303 23.97 -7.90 1.60
CA ASN A 303 24.76 -6.73 2.01
C ASN A 303 23.89 -5.60 2.56
N VAL A 304 24.29 -5.04 3.70
CA VAL A 304 23.64 -3.87 4.31
C VAL A 304 23.56 -2.67 3.35
N VAL A 305 24.61 -2.49 2.52
CA VAL A 305 24.67 -1.38 1.56
C VAL A 305 23.66 -1.55 0.45
N GLU A 306 23.49 -2.77 -0.07
CA GLU A 306 22.50 -3.08 -1.11
C GLU A 306 21.08 -2.85 -0.60
N GLU A 307 20.78 -3.29 0.63
CA GLU A 307 19.49 -3.04 1.27
C GLU A 307 19.23 -1.55 1.48
N LEU A 308 20.22 -0.80 1.93
CA LEU A 308 20.10 0.65 2.13
C LEU A 308 19.84 1.35 0.79
N VAL A 309 20.59 1.00 -0.27
CA VAL A 309 20.39 1.58 -1.60
C VAL A 309 19.01 1.22 -2.15
N ALA A 310 18.58 -0.04 -2.02
CA ALA A 310 17.25 -0.47 -2.46
C ALA A 310 16.13 0.29 -1.71
N THR A 311 16.28 0.47 -0.40
CA THR A 311 15.34 1.23 0.42
C THR A 311 15.31 2.71 0.00
N LEU A 312 16.47 3.35 -0.15
CA LEU A 312 16.56 4.75 -0.59
C LEU A 312 15.93 4.96 -1.98
N CYS A 313 16.19 4.06 -2.92
CA CYS A 313 15.57 4.12 -4.25
C CYS A 313 14.04 3.95 -4.18
N THR A 314 13.57 3.03 -3.33
CA THR A 314 12.13 2.80 -3.12
C THR A 314 11.45 4.06 -2.58
N PHE A 315 12.03 4.70 -1.56
CA PHE A 315 11.51 5.97 -1.05
C PHE A 315 11.66 7.12 -2.05
N GLY A 316 12.72 7.12 -2.87
CA GLY A 316 12.87 8.07 -3.97
C GLY A 316 11.71 8.00 -4.98
N VAL A 317 11.29 6.79 -5.34
CA VAL A 317 10.10 6.56 -6.20
C VAL A 317 8.82 7.02 -5.50
N THR A 318 8.67 6.72 -4.21
CA THR A 318 7.52 7.15 -3.42
C THR A 318 7.43 8.68 -3.34
N ILE A 319 8.54 9.38 -3.10
CA ILE A 319 8.61 10.85 -3.11
C ILE A 319 8.17 11.40 -4.49
N LEU A 320 8.67 10.82 -5.57
CA LEU A 320 8.31 11.25 -6.91
C LEU A 320 6.81 11.04 -7.18
N TRP A 321 6.25 9.93 -6.71
CA TRP A 321 4.83 9.63 -6.89
C TRP A 321 3.91 10.53 -6.07
N LEU A 322 4.21 10.72 -4.76
CA LEU A 322 3.43 11.61 -3.89
C LEU A 322 3.59 13.09 -4.26
N GLY A 323 4.76 13.47 -4.73
CA GLY A 323 5.18 14.84 -5.05
C GLY A 323 6.19 15.35 -4.03
N PRO A 324 7.30 15.93 -4.52
CA PRO A 324 8.37 16.43 -3.67
C PRO A 324 7.93 17.72 -2.93
N CYS A 325 7.55 17.58 -1.67
CA CYS A 325 7.33 18.68 -0.75
C CYS A 325 8.05 18.38 0.58
N GLU A 326 8.28 19.40 1.40
CA GLU A 326 9.02 19.25 2.64
C GLU A 326 8.46 18.15 3.54
N VAL A 327 7.14 18.08 3.69
CA VAL A 327 6.47 17.08 4.53
C VAL A 327 6.74 15.67 4.02
N VAL A 328 6.61 15.44 2.70
CA VAL A 328 6.86 14.13 2.09
C VAL A 328 8.34 13.74 2.19
N LEU A 329 9.27 14.69 2.03
CA LEU A 329 10.70 14.43 2.21
C LEU A 329 11.05 14.03 3.64
N PHE A 330 10.53 14.75 4.64
CA PHE A 330 10.73 14.39 6.05
C PHE A 330 10.08 13.05 6.39
N TRP A 331 8.85 12.82 5.94
CA TRP A 331 8.15 11.57 6.13
C TRP A 331 8.93 10.39 5.52
N ALA A 332 9.38 10.50 4.27
CA ALA A 332 10.16 9.48 3.59
C ALA A 332 11.50 9.22 4.29
N PHE A 333 12.20 10.27 4.75
CA PHE A 333 13.45 10.14 5.48
C PHE A 333 13.26 9.34 6.78
N PHE A 334 12.27 9.69 7.59
CA PHE A 334 12.04 9.00 8.86
C PHE A 334 11.53 7.56 8.66
N ASN A 335 10.70 7.29 7.64
CA ASN A 335 10.30 5.93 7.30
C ASN A 335 11.50 5.09 6.83
N CYS A 336 12.32 5.63 5.93
CA CYS A 336 13.55 4.99 5.48
C CYS A 336 14.47 4.69 6.65
N PHE A 337 14.69 5.66 7.56
CA PHE A 337 15.48 5.48 8.76
C PHE A 337 14.89 4.39 9.66
N GLY A 338 13.57 4.42 9.94
CA GLY A 338 12.92 3.45 10.83
C GLY A 338 13.02 2.01 10.32
N LEU A 339 12.79 1.79 9.02
CA LEU A 339 12.96 0.47 8.40
C LEU A 339 14.39 -0.03 8.47
N ASN A 340 15.36 0.82 8.11
CA ASN A 340 16.78 0.44 8.19
C ASN A 340 17.24 0.24 9.63
N PHE A 341 16.75 1.04 10.58
CA PHE A 341 17.04 0.88 11.99
C PHE A 341 16.59 -0.49 12.51
N GLU A 342 15.42 -0.96 12.13
CA GLU A 342 14.93 -2.30 12.48
C GLU A 342 15.85 -3.39 11.91
N LEU A 343 16.17 -3.31 10.62
CA LEU A 343 17.08 -4.25 9.95
C LEU A 343 18.47 -4.25 10.58
N TRP A 344 19.04 -3.08 10.85
CA TRP A 344 20.34 -2.95 11.49
C TRP A 344 20.33 -3.50 12.91
N THR A 345 19.27 -3.27 13.66
CA THR A 345 19.12 -3.83 15.00
C THR A 345 19.12 -5.36 14.95
N ILE A 346 18.38 -5.97 14.03
CA ILE A 346 18.39 -7.42 13.84
C ILE A 346 19.81 -7.91 13.51
N LYS A 347 20.52 -7.25 12.58
CA LYS A 347 21.89 -7.61 12.21
C LYS A 347 22.87 -7.46 13.35
N VAL A 348 22.79 -6.39 14.12
CA VAL A 348 23.64 -6.17 15.31
C VAL A 348 23.43 -7.30 16.33
N PHE A 349 22.18 -7.69 16.60
CA PHE A 349 21.90 -8.82 17.49
C PHE A 349 22.36 -10.17 16.95
N SER A 350 22.52 -10.30 15.63
CA SER A 350 23.07 -11.53 15.01
C SER A 350 24.60 -11.58 14.96
N MET A 351 25.30 -10.48 15.29
CA MET A 351 26.77 -10.41 15.30
C MET A 351 27.35 -10.83 16.66
N GLU A 352 28.54 -11.47 16.64
CA GLU A 352 29.30 -11.66 17.86
C GLU A 352 29.83 -10.30 18.40
N PRO A 353 29.80 -10.03 19.72
CA PRO A 353 29.44 -10.93 20.83
C PRO A 353 27.94 -10.96 21.21
N PHE A 354 27.09 -10.19 20.53
CA PHE A 354 25.67 -10.07 20.88
C PHE A 354 24.92 -11.39 20.68
N ALA A 355 25.18 -12.12 19.60
CA ALA A 355 24.58 -13.42 19.34
C ALA A 355 24.91 -14.44 20.45
N SER A 356 26.17 -14.49 20.90
CA SER A 356 26.59 -15.32 22.01
C SER A 356 25.94 -14.89 23.33
N PHE A 357 25.78 -13.60 23.57
CA PHE A 357 25.07 -13.09 24.73
C PHE A 357 23.55 -13.44 24.67
N GLU A 358 22.93 -13.36 23.51
CA GLU A 358 21.52 -13.70 23.31
C GLU A 358 21.26 -15.21 23.57
N THR A 359 22.19 -16.10 23.19
CA THR A 359 22.07 -17.55 23.46
C THR A 359 22.16 -17.91 24.94
N THR A 360 22.76 -17.05 25.77
CA THR A 360 22.79 -17.23 27.23
C THR A 360 21.52 -16.79 27.93
N MET A 361 20.66 -16.04 27.23
CA MET A 361 19.41 -15.51 27.76
C MET A 361 18.24 -16.44 27.44
N SER A 362 17.20 -16.39 28.29
CA SER A 362 15.92 -17.01 27.94
C SER A 362 15.23 -16.29 26.77
N GLU A 363 14.48 -17.01 25.95
CA GLU A 363 13.68 -16.41 24.86
C GLU A 363 12.79 -15.24 25.33
N ALA A 364 12.25 -15.35 26.57
CA ALA A 364 11.47 -14.29 27.16
C ALA A 364 12.27 -13.02 27.41
N MET A 365 13.56 -13.15 27.80
CA MET A 365 14.44 -12.02 28.04
C MET A 365 14.87 -11.37 26.75
N SER A 366 15.23 -12.14 25.72
CA SER A 366 15.53 -11.65 24.38
C SER A 366 14.35 -10.85 23.80
N ARG A 367 13.12 -11.38 23.89
CA ARG A 367 11.90 -10.65 23.47
C ARG A 367 11.72 -9.33 24.22
N ARG A 368 12.00 -9.28 25.54
CA ARG A 368 11.89 -8.05 26.32
C ARG A 368 12.87 -6.98 25.88
N ILE A 369 14.11 -7.36 25.59
CA ILE A 369 15.15 -6.42 25.12
C ILE A 369 14.75 -5.87 23.75
N ARG A 370 14.36 -6.74 22.81
CA ARG A 370 13.88 -6.32 21.48
C ARG A 370 12.67 -5.39 21.57
N ALA A 371 11.75 -5.61 22.52
CA ALA A 371 10.62 -4.74 22.73
C ALA A 371 10.99 -3.34 23.24
N ILE A 372 12.09 -3.17 23.94
CA ILE A 372 12.59 -1.83 24.33
C ILE A 372 12.94 -1.04 23.06
N PHE A 373 13.71 -1.62 22.13
CA PHE A 373 14.04 -0.97 20.86
C PHE A 373 12.79 -0.65 20.04
N ASN A 374 11.84 -1.59 19.96
CA ASN A 374 10.56 -1.37 19.30
C ASN A 374 9.74 -0.24 19.93
N THR A 375 9.87 -0.01 21.24
CA THR A 375 9.21 1.10 21.91
C THR A 375 9.74 2.46 21.44
N PHE A 376 11.04 2.61 21.26
CA PHE A 376 11.62 3.83 20.68
C PHE A 376 11.19 4.02 19.24
N ASN A 377 11.29 2.97 18.43
CA ASN A 377 10.87 3.02 17.04
C ASN A 377 9.39 3.39 16.90
N PHE A 378 8.52 2.83 17.75
CA PHE A 378 7.10 3.16 17.79
C PHE A 378 6.85 4.66 17.99
N TRP A 379 7.52 5.29 18.95
CA TRP A 379 7.37 6.73 19.17
C TRP A 379 7.92 7.57 18.02
N CYS A 380 9.02 7.15 17.39
CA CYS A 380 9.47 7.78 16.16
C CYS A 380 8.40 7.70 15.06
N ILE A 381 7.81 6.52 14.85
CA ILE A 381 6.73 6.29 13.88
C ILE A 381 5.53 7.19 14.16
N VAL A 382 5.06 7.24 15.40
CA VAL A 382 3.93 8.09 15.80
C VAL A 382 4.21 9.57 15.50
N LEU A 383 5.38 10.07 15.90
CA LEU A 383 5.71 11.48 15.76
C LEU A 383 5.84 11.91 14.30
N TYR A 384 6.48 11.10 13.44
CA TYR A 384 6.60 11.51 12.03
C TYR A 384 5.29 11.34 11.24
N ASN A 385 4.42 10.38 11.59
CA ASN A 385 3.09 10.32 11.00
C ASN A 385 2.21 11.49 11.44
N LEU A 386 2.27 11.88 12.72
CA LEU A 386 1.61 13.11 13.17
C LEU A 386 2.13 14.35 12.42
N MET A 387 3.43 14.39 12.10
CA MET A 387 4.02 15.48 11.34
C MET A 387 3.54 15.49 9.88
N ALA A 388 3.32 14.33 9.28
CA ALA A 388 2.77 14.22 7.92
C ALA A 388 1.31 14.72 7.83
N LEU A 389 0.55 14.55 8.91
CA LEU A 389 -0.87 14.93 8.97
C LEU A 389 -1.12 16.33 9.50
N ASN A 390 -0.18 16.89 10.25
CA ASN A 390 -0.35 18.12 11.00
C ASN A 390 0.88 19.04 10.90
N SER A 391 0.77 20.25 11.49
CA SER A 391 1.89 21.18 11.55
C SER A 391 3.02 20.66 12.47
N LEU A 392 4.26 21.05 12.15
CA LEU A 392 5.43 20.76 12.98
C LEU A 392 5.28 21.30 14.42
N ASP A 393 4.59 22.42 14.60
CA ASP A 393 4.37 23.03 15.91
C ASP A 393 3.42 22.20 16.78
N PHE A 394 2.40 21.58 16.17
CA PHE A 394 1.55 20.61 16.86
C PHE A 394 2.35 19.41 17.36
N VAL A 395 3.18 18.82 16.50
CA VAL A 395 4.02 17.66 16.86
C VAL A 395 5.02 18.01 17.96
N LYS A 396 5.67 19.17 17.88
CA LYS A 396 6.56 19.67 18.94
C LYS A 396 5.85 19.82 20.27
N LEU A 397 4.60 20.35 20.24
CA LEU A 397 3.80 20.53 21.44
C LEU A 397 3.43 19.20 22.08
N VAL A 398 2.97 18.23 21.26
CA VAL A 398 2.65 16.85 21.70
C VAL A 398 3.89 16.18 22.31
N ALA A 399 5.00 16.18 21.60
CA ALA A 399 6.25 15.59 22.08
C ALA A 399 6.73 16.24 23.38
N LYS A 400 6.69 17.57 23.47
CA LYS A 400 7.10 18.31 24.67
C LYS A 400 6.23 17.96 25.87
N ARG A 401 4.91 17.92 25.69
CA ARG A 401 3.98 17.69 26.81
C ARG A 401 3.89 16.22 27.20
N LEU A 402 3.93 15.29 26.23
CA LEU A 402 3.76 13.87 26.52
C LEU A 402 5.08 13.18 26.91
N LEU A 403 6.18 13.49 26.20
CA LEU A 403 7.44 12.79 26.40
C LEU A 403 8.41 13.55 27.29
N LEU A 404 8.42 14.88 27.26
CA LEU A 404 9.46 15.66 27.93
C LEU A 404 9.00 16.37 29.21
N LYS A 405 7.68 16.61 29.36
CA LYS A 405 7.15 17.25 30.57
C LYS A 405 7.26 16.30 31.75
N GLY A 406 7.97 16.71 32.78
CA GLY A 406 8.23 15.87 33.98
C GLY A 406 9.33 14.83 33.78
N PHE A 407 10.24 15.07 32.80
CA PHE A 407 11.42 14.23 32.63
C PHE A 407 12.23 14.12 33.93
N PRO A 408 12.75 12.93 34.31
CA PRO A 408 12.68 11.67 33.55
C PRO A 408 11.44 10.80 33.87
N ILE A 409 10.70 11.09 34.96
CA ILE A 409 9.69 10.19 35.54
C ILE A 409 8.54 9.95 34.55
N THR A 410 7.91 11.02 34.03
CA THR A 410 6.79 10.90 33.08
C THR A 410 7.22 10.16 31.81
N THR A 411 8.39 10.49 31.28
CA THR A 411 8.94 9.82 30.10
C THR A 411 9.10 8.32 30.32
N ILE A 412 9.67 7.93 31.47
CA ILE A 412 9.84 6.50 31.82
C ILE A 412 8.49 5.80 31.93
N ILE A 413 7.49 6.43 32.56
CA ILE A 413 6.13 5.85 32.67
C ILE A 413 5.52 5.65 31.30
N VAL A 414 5.54 6.65 30.43
CA VAL A 414 4.98 6.59 29.06
C VAL A 414 5.67 5.49 28.25
N MET A 415 6.99 5.46 28.29
CA MET A 415 7.77 4.43 27.59
C MET A 415 7.49 3.03 28.15
N PHE A 416 7.34 2.88 29.46
CA PHE A 416 7.01 1.61 30.08
C PHE A 416 5.61 1.13 29.71
N VAL A 417 4.60 2.01 29.70
CA VAL A 417 3.24 1.66 29.25
C VAL A 417 3.27 1.23 27.79
N THR A 418 3.97 1.97 26.93
CA THR A 418 4.11 1.62 25.51
C THR A 418 4.81 0.27 25.34
N TYR A 419 5.87 0.01 26.11
CA TYR A 419 6.55 -1.27 26.15
C TYR A 419 5.61 -2.43 26.50
N CYS A 420 4.77 -2.26 27.52
CA CYS A 420 3.78 -3.26 27.89
C CYS A 420 2.76 -3.53 26.77
N LEU A 421 2.28 -2.49 26.10
CA LEU A 421 1.39 -2.60 24.93
C LEU A 421 2.05 -3.38 23.80
N ILE A 422 3.31 -3.07 23.47
CA ILE A 422 4.06 -3.78 22.44
C ILE A 422 4.21 -5.27 22.76
N GLN A 423 4.48 -5.61 24.03
CA GLN A 423 4.57 -7.01 24.46
C GLN A 423 3.25 -7.76 24.24
N VAL A 424 2.10 -7.14 24.58
CA VAL A 424 0.79 -7.74 24.35
C VAL A 424 0.52 -7.98 22.86
N ILE A 425 0.82 -7.01 22.02
CA ILE A 425 0.58 -7.11 20.59
C ILE A 425 1.48 -8.19 19.96
N LYS A 426 2.76 -8.21 20.31
CA LYS A 426 3.68 -9.26 19.83
C LYS A 426 3.26 -10.66 20.24
N GLU A 427 2.71 -10.82 21.44
CA GLU A 427 2.14 -12.11 21.87
C GLU A 427 0.87 -12.47 21.09
N GLN A 428 0.01 -11.51 20.79
CA GLN A 428 -1.17 -11.75 19.94
C GLN A 428 -0.77 -12.17 18.52
N GLU A 429 0.20 -11.51 17.93
CA GLU A 429 0.72 -11.87 16.61
C GLU A 429 1.30 -13.29 16.58
N ARG A 430 2.08 -13.64 17.60
CA ARG A 430 2.62 -14.99 17.74
C ARG A 430 1.51 -16.04 17.81
N ARG A 431 0.44 -15.76 18.56
CA ARG A 431 -0.71 -16.66 18.66
C ARG A 431 -1.48 -16.77 17.34
N GLN A 432 -1.64 -15.68 16.63
CA GLN A 432 -2.29 -15.69 15.30
C GLN A 432 -1.46 -16.49 14.30
N ALA A 433 -0.14 -16.27 14.26
CA ALA A 433 0.75 -17.04 13.38
C ALA A 433 0.68 -18.56 13.63
N LEU A 434 0.56 -18.97 14.90
CA LEU A 434 0.39 -20.39 15.26
C LEU A 434 -0.97 -20.98 14.84
N VAL A 435 -2.00 -20.14 14.68
CA VAL A 435 -3.32 -20.57 14.20
C VAL A 435 -3.35 -20.68 12.68
N ASP A 436 -2.64 -19.75 12.01
CA ASP A 436 -2.59 -19.68 10.55
C ASP A 436 -1.65 -20.73 9.95
N ASP A 437 -0.61 -21.14 10.69
CA ASP A 437 0.33 -22.21 10.34
C ASP A 437 0.58 -23.10 11.59
N PRO A 438 -0.17 -24.21 11.75
CA PRO A 438 -0.06 -25.10 12.91
C PRO A 438 1.28 -25.84 13.02
N ASP A 439 2.01 -25.97 11.88
CA ASP A 439 3.37 -26.52 11.82
C ASP A 439 4.36 -25.42 11.39
N PRO A 440 4.72 -24.48 12.28
CA PRO A 440 5.74 -23.50 11.94
C PRO A 440 7.06 -24.23 11.70
N LEU A 441 7.63 -24.02 10.50
CA LEU A 441 9.01 -24.41 10.22
C LEU A 441 9.89 -23.95 11.40
N PRO A 442 10.76 -24.82 11.93
CA PRO A 442 11.68 -24.42 12.99
C PRO A 442 12.42 -23.15 12.53
N PRO A 443 12.68 -22.20 13.44
CA PRO A 443 13.39 -20.97 13.08
C PRO A 443 14.63 -21.34 12.29
N ALA A 444 14.82 -20.66 11.14
CA ALA A 444 15.95 -20.93 10.26
C ALA A 444 17.22 -21.01 11.10
N PRO A 445 18.04 -22.07 10.95
CA PRO A 445 19.27 -22.17 11.70
C PRO A 445 20.12 -20.92 11.44
N PRO A 446 20.86 -20.44 12.45
CA PRO A 446 21.71 -19.26 12.29
C PRO A 446 22.63 -19.48 11.07
N LEU A 447 22.79 -18.44 10.26
CA LEU A 447 23.48 -18.44 8.96
C LEU A 447 24.92 -19.02 8.96
N ASN A 448 25.46 -19.40 10.11
CA ASN A 448 26.83 -19.92 10.28
C ASN A 448 26.96 -21.44 10.28
N ALA A 449 25.90 -22.21 9.98
CA ALA A 449 25.98 -23.69 9.90
C ALA A 449 26.25 -24.23 8.49
N ALA A 450 26.51 -23.38 7.50
CA ALA A 450 26.76 -23.77 6.11
C ALA A 450 28.26 -23.66 5.74
N THR A 451 29.13 -24.31 6.51
CA THR A 451 30.47 -24.66 6.03
C THR A 451 30.78 -26.09 6.46
N THR A 452 30.98 -26.91 5.44
CA THR A 452 31.39 -28.32 5.46
C THR A 452 30.27 -29.37 5.45
N THR A 453 29.63 -29.54 4.28
CA THR A 453 29.33 -30.89 3.76
C THR A 453 29.39 -30.85 2.24
N SER A 454 30.28 -31.65 1.70
CA SER A 454 30.46 -31.95 0.27
C SER A 454 29.14 -32.37 -0.39
N PRO A 455 28.95 -32.11 -1.70
CA PRO A 455 27.73 -32.52 -2.38
C PRO A 455 27.58 -34.03 -2.38
N PRO A 456 26.40 -34.58 -2.11
CA PRO A 456 26.17 -36.02 -2.26
C PRO A 456 26.26 -36.39 -3.74
N THR A 457 27.12 -37.33 -4.02
CA THR A 457 27.31 -38.02 -5.30
C THR A 457 25.96 -38.52 -5.81
N ALA A 458 25.62 -38.20 -7.03
CA ALA A 458 24.41 -38.67 -7.71
C ALA A 458 24.35 -40.20 -7.74
N ALA A 459 23.30 -40.76 -7.16
CA ALA A 459 22.98 -42.15 -7.33
C ALA A 459 22.41 -42.40 -8.74
N PRO A 460 22.72 -43.53 -9.41
CA PRO A 460 22.29 -43.74 -10.78
C PRO A 460 20.78 -44.01 -10.84
N GLN A 461 20.12 -43.36 -11.80
CA GLN A 461 18.74 -43.62 -12.18
C GLN A 461 18.56 -45.09 -12.59
N ALA A 462 17.70 -45.81 -11.90
CA ALA A 462 17.21 -47.11 -12.32
C ALA A 462 16.30 -46.93 -13.54
N VAL A 463 16.69 -47.50 -14.64
CA VAL A 463 15.91 -47.65 -15.86
C VAL A 463 14.70 -48.53 -15.55
N ALA A 464 13.50 -48.01 -15.68
CA ALA A 464 12.26 -48.80 -15.58
C ALA A 464 12.07 -49.64 -16.85
N ASP A 465 12.00 -50.95 -16.68
CA ASP A 465 11.68 -51.93 -17.69
C ASP A 465 10.16 -51.93 -17.98
N PRO A 466 9.72 -51.77 -19.25
CA PRO A 466 8.30 -51.74 -19.61
C PRO A 466 7.82 -53.13 -20.02
N SER A 467 7.75 -54.08 -19.10
CA SER A 467 7.13 -55.35 -19.38
C SER A 467 6.52 -55.99 -18.13
N LYS A 468 5.34 -55.52 -17.71
CA LYS A 468 4.34 -56.30 -16.95
C LYS A 468 3.01 -55.56 -16.86
N GLU A 469 2.36 -55.48 -17.98
CA GLU A 469 0.92 -55.31 -18.06
C GLU A 469 0.35 -56.66 -18.52
N LYS A 470 -0.30 -57.39 -17.61
CA LYS A 470 -1.39 -58.36 -17.81
C LYS A 470 -1.62 -59.23 -16.57
N ALA A 471 -2.90 -59.26 -16.20
CA ALA A 471 -3.56 -60.16 -15.23
C ALA A 471 -3.65 -59.62 -13.78
N GLU A 472 -4.73 -59.03 -13.38
CA GLU A 472 -6.07 -59.43 -12.99
C GLU A 472 -6.96 -58.20 -12.75
#